data_54a4c360ba6f20f22c63b9a2ddc154f3
#
_entry.id   54a4c360ba6f20f22c63b9a2ddc154f3
#
_cell.length_a   1.000
_cell.length_b   1.000
_cell.length_c   1.000
_cell.angle_alpha   90.00
_cell.angle_beta   90.00
_cell.angle_gamma   90.00
#
_symmetry.space_group_name_H-M   'P 1'
#
loop_
_entity.id
_entity.type
_entity.pdbx_description
1 polymer ?
#
loop_
_entity_poly.entity_id
_entity_poly.type
_entity_poly.pdbx_seq_one_letter_code
_entity_poly.pdbx_strand_id
1 'polypeptide(L)'
;MPAPGDFIRNSFSESGIKKGYPRLRRYFGRFMDFVALIRPFTLLAPVIVGFFGSLICLKEEFWSHWLEVVYVTFTLMLCQAVGQCINQACGVGEDRINKPYRPIPSGRISVEEAYGLAFLLTLISLWRGFTVSVTFGLWITVILFFAVFYNLKPFQARKYVWINLLWMSVSRGLLPFVVIWSAFRSPFELKPWLLGSIAFLWVFAFQPTKDITDVEGDRKFGIRTLPVVYGVEKTKSFIKWFSILPFLPLVLYIQFGLLSLPYLLLLNLAIIREIGIWGFDKRIGVTENTLSWVMFYLGLSLIFMLSWVAEVI
;
A
#
# COMPACT_ATOMS: atom_id res chain seq x y z
N MET A 1 -10.34 9.32 16.41
CA MET A 1 -8.95 9.74 16.69
C MET A 1 -8.35 10.24 15.39
N PRO A 2 -7.58 11.33 15.38
CA PRO A 2 -6.90 11.79 14.18
C PRO A 2 -5.92 10.73 13.67
N ALA A 3 -5.71 10.66 12.34
CA ALA A 3 -4.74 9.74 11.77
C ALA A 3 -3.33 10.05 12.29
N PRO A 4 -2.39 9.06 12.32
CA PRO A 4 -1.01 9.30 12.75
C PRO A 4 -0.33 10.49 12.04
N GLY A 5 -0.66 10.70 10.75
CA GLY A 5 -0.19 11.86 9.99
C GLY A 5 -0.79 13.19 10.47
N ASP A 6 -2.01 13.18 11.00
CA ASP A 6 -2.63 14.37 11.58
C ASP A 6 -2.10 14.68 12.97
N PHE A 7 -1.70 13.65 13.74
CA PHE A 7 -1.02 13.82 15.01
C PHE A 7 0.31 14.56 14.81
N ILE A 8 1.14 14.11 13.87
CA ILE A 8 2.40 14.77 13.52
C ILE A 8 2.12 16.20 13.05
N ARG A 9 1.13 16.40 12.17
CA ARG A 9 0.73 17.71 11.67
C ARG A 9 0.23 18.64 12.78
N ASN A 10 -0.66 18.15 13.63
CA ASN A 10 -1.23 18.95 14.72
C ASN A 10 -0.17 19.29 15.78
N SER A 11 0.73 18.36 16.07
CA SER A 11 1.85 18.62 16.97
C SER A 11 2.79 19.71 16.45
N PHE A 12 3.00 19.78 15.13
CA PHE A 12 3.88 20.78 14.52
C PHE A 12 3.16 22.06 14.04
N SER A 13 1.86 22.00 13.69
CA SER A 13 1.13 23.16 13.17
C SER A 13 0.46 24.04 14.21
N GLU A 14 0.05 23.50 15.35
CA GLU A 14 -0.77 24.24 16.31
C GLU A 14 -0.07 24.62 17.62
N SER A 15 0.89 23.86 18.12
CA SER A 15 1.33 24.01 19.50
C SER A 15 2.60 24.82 19.77
N GLY A 16 3.54 24.92 18.83
CA GLY A 16 4.86 25.46 19.17
C GLY A 16 5.32 26.67 18.37
N ILE A 17 4.93 26.77 17.11
CA ILE A 17 5.53 27.70 16.16
C ILE A 17 4.67 28.97 15.97
N LYS A 18 3.50 29.01 16.63
CA LYS A 18 2.49 30.07 16.42
C LYS A 18 2.96 31.49 16.70
N LYS A 19 3.97 31.68 17.53
CA LYS A 19 4.28 33.05 18.05
C LYS A 19 5.59 33.68 17.61
N GLY A 20 6.53 32.95 17.01
CA GLY A 20 7.89 33.48 16.83
C GLY A 20 8.39 33.77 15.42
N TYR A 21 8.04 32.94 14.40
CA TYR A 21 8.68 33.03 13.09
C TYR A 21 7.69 32.81 11.92
N PRO A 22 6.96 33.87 11.49
CA PRO A 22 5.88 33.73 10.50
C PRO A 22 6.34 33.19 9.13
N ARG A 23 7.57 33.52 8.68
CA ARG A 23 8.10 33.03 7.41
C ARG A 23 8.49 31.55 7.48
N LEU A 24 9.24 31.14 8.50
CA LEU A 24 9.64 29.75 8.71
C LEU A 24 8.41 28.85 8.87
N ARG A 25 7.40 29.30 9.62
CA ARG A 25 6.13 28.62 9.74
C ARG A 25 5.41 28.45 8.42
N ARG A 26 5.42 29.45 7.53
CA ARG A 26 4.76 29.38 6.23
C ARG A 26 5.41 28.30 5.36
N TYR A 27 6.74 28.26 5.27
CA TYR A 27 7.46 27.28 4.47
C TYR A 27 7.41 25.88 5.09
N PHE A 28 7.65 25.77 6.37
CA PHE A 28 7.61 24.48 7.07
C PHE A 28 6.19 23.89 7.09
N GLY A 29 5.17 24.71 7.37
CA GLY A 29 3.77 24.26 7.32
C GLY A 29 3.38 23.80 5.93
N ARG A 30 3.81 24.52 4.88
CA ARG A 30 3.58 24.12 3.50
C ARG A 30 4.25 22.80 3.13
N PHE A 31 5.52 22.62 3.53
CA PHE A 31 6.23 21.36 3.36
C PHE A 31 5.50 20.20 4.06
N MET A 32 5.06 20.40 5.30
CA MET A 32 4.32 19.38 6.04
C MET A 32 2.96 19.05 5.42
N ASP A 33 2.31 19.98 4.74
CA ASP A 33 1.08 19.71 4.01
C ASP A 33 1.35 18.78 2.79
N PHE A 34 2.46 18.97 2.07
CA PHE A 34 2.88 18.02 1.02
C PHE A 34 3.28 16.66 1.58
N VAL A 35 3.96 16.62 2.75
CA VAL A 35 4.23 15.36 3.46
C VAL A 35 2.91 14.66 3.84
N ALA A 36 1.92 15.39 4.31
CA ALA A 36 0.61 14.83 4.61
C ALA A 36 -0.13 14.34 3.36
N LEU A 37 0.06 15.00 2.20
CA LEU A 37 -0.51 14.59 0.91
C LEU A 37 0.01 13.23 0.46
N ILE A 38 1.31 12.98 0.55
CA ILE A 38 1.92 11.69 0.17
C ILE A 38 1.63 10.57 1.17
N ARG A 39 1.08 10.90 2.35
CA ARG A 39 0.67 9.95 3.39
C ARG A 39 1.82 9.01 3.83
N PRO A 40 2.81 9.48 4.62
CA PRO A 40 4.03 8.74 4.97
C PRO A 40 3.76 7.35 5.53
N PHE A 41 2.68 7.18 6.30
CA PHE A 41 2.30 5.89 6.85
C PHE A 41 2.05 4.85 5.74
N THR A 42 1.52 5.26 4.60
CA THR A 42 1.27 4.35 3.47
C THR A 42 2.55 4.00 2.71
N LEU A 43 3.63 4.76 2.90
CA LEU A 43 4.94 4.49 2.32
C LEU A 43 5.70 3.37 3.04
N LEU A 44 5.22 2.91 4.21
CA LEU A 44 5.79 1.74 4.90
C LEU A 44 5.71 0.47 4.05
N ALA A 45 4.64 0.29 3.26
CA ALA A 45 4.51 -0.87 2.38
C ALA A 45 5.69 -1.00 1.40
N PRO A 46 6.00 0.00 0.55
CA PRO A 46 7.16 -0.07 -0.32
C PRO A 46 8.50 -0.16 0.42
N VAL A 47 8.62 0.36 1.64
CA VAL A 47 9.83 0.17 2.47
C VAL A 47 9.98 -1.29 2.87
N ILE A 48 8.91 -1.91 3.38
CA ILE A 48 8.91 -3.33 3.76
C ILE A 48 9.24 -4.20 2.54
N VAL A 49 8.55 -3.97 1.42
CA VAL A 49 8.77 -4.73 0.19
C VAL A 49 10.19 -4.51 -0.35
N GLY A 50 10.64 -3.26 -0.40
CA GLY A 50 11.96 -2.91 -0.92
C GLY A 50 13.08 -3.54 -0.11
N PHE A 51 13.01 -3.45 1.20
CA PHE A 51 14.05 -3.98 2.09
C PHE A 51 14.00 -5.52 2.18
N PHE A 52 12.89 -6.07 2.65
CA PHE A 52 12.78 -7.52 2.87
C PHE A 52 12.70 -8.32 1.56
N GLY A 53 12.07 -7.76 0.52
CA GLY A 53 12.07 -8.40 -0.80
C GLY A 53 13.45 -8.49 -1.41
N SER A 54 14.26 -7.42 -1.28
CA SER A 54 15.67 -7.46 -1.70
C SER A 54 16.49 -8.44 -0.86
N LEU A 55 16.21 -8.54 0.44
CA LEU A 55 16.89 -9.49 1.33
C LEU A 55 16.65 -10.95 0.88
N ILE A 56 15.41 -11.31 0.55
CA ILE A 56 15.08 -12.65 0.00
C ILE A 56 15.73 -12.86 -1.37
N CYS A 57 15.72 -11.84 -2.22
CA CYS A 57 16.24 -11.92 -3.58
C CYS A 57 17.77 -12.07 -3.61
N LEU A 58 18.48 -11.27 -2.83
CA LEU A 58 19.94 -11.18 -2.82
C LEU A 58 20.60 -12.15 -1.85
N LYS A 59 19.92 -12.57 -0.78
CA LYS A 59 20.46 -13.46 0.26
C LYS A 59 21.76 -12.89 0.84
N GLU A 60 22.85 -13.65 0.70
CA GLU A 60 24.18 -13.28 1.23
C GLU A 60 24.76 -12.02 0.56
N GLU A 61 24.39 -11.75 -0.68
CA GLU A 61 24.83 -10.57 -1.44
C GLU A 61 24.15 -9.27 -1.00
N PHE A 62 23.14 -9.33 -0.11
CA PHE A 62 22.35 -8.17 0.30
C PHE A 62 23.20 -6.99 0.80
N TRP A 63 24.17 -7.25 1.64
CA TRP A 63 25.01 -6.19 2.22
C TRP A 63 25.98 -5.56 1.23
N SER A 64 26.38 -6.28 0.19
CA SER A 64 27.21 -5.71 -0.88
C SER A 64 26.40 -4.77 -1.79
N HIS A 65 25.08 -4.96 -1.88
CA HIS A 65 24.16 -4.17 -2.70
C HIS A 65 23.28 -3.17 -1.90
N TRP A 66 23.64 -2.88 -0.64
CA TRP A 66 22.74 -2.10 0.25
C TRP A 66 22.38 -0.71 -0.29
N LEU A 67 23.28 -0.01 -1.00
CA LEU A 67 22.99 1.28 -1.63
C LEU A 67 21.96 1.15 -2.75
N GLU A 68 22.07 0.10 -3.55
CA GLU A 68 21.10 -0.20 -4.61
C GLU A 68 19.72 -0.56 -4.01
N VAL A 69 19.72 -1.33 -2.91
CA VAL A 69 18.49 -1.64 -2.16
C VAL A 69 17.81 -0.37 -1.66
N VAL A 70 18.55 0.56 -1.08
CA VAL A 70 18.01 1.87 -0.65
C VAL A 70 17.48 2.65 -1.86
N TYR A 71 18.22 2.65 -2.97
CA TYR A 71 17.82 3.37 -4.18
C TYR A 71 16.53 2.80 -4.77
N VAL A 72 16.42 1.49 -4.92
CA VAL A 72 15.24 0.77 -5.42
C VAL A 72 14.05 0.97 -4.50
N THR A 73 14.24 0.82 -3.18
CA THR A 73 13.20 1.04 -2.17
C THR A 73 12.63 2.45 -2.25
N PHE A 74 13.50 3.46 -2.36
CA PHE A 74 13.06 4.85 -2.50
C PHE A 74 12.29 5.07 -3.80
N THR A 75 12.68 4.42 -4.89
CA THR A 75 11.95 4.49 -6.17
C THR A 75 10.52 3.94 -6.03
N LEU A 76 10.34 2.82 -5.33
CA LEU A 76 9.00 2.28 -5.03
C LEU A 76 8.18 3.21 -4.13
N MET A 77 8.82 3.87 -3.15
CA MET A 77 8.15 4.87 -2.31
C MET A 77 7.61 6.04 -3.15
N LEU A 78 8.37 6.51 -4.14
CA LEU A 78 7.93 7.56 -5.05
C LEU A 78 6.71 7.11 -5.88
N CYS A 79 6.71 5.88 -6.40
CA CYS A 79 5.56 5.33 -7.13
C CYS A 79 4.29 5.29 -6.24
N GLN A 80 4.44 4.89 -4.97
CA GLN A 80 3.33 4.89 -4.02
C GLN A 80 2.84 6.32 -3.74
N ALA A 81 3.75 7.29 -3.60
CA ALA A 81 3.43 8.71 -3.41
C ALA A 81 2.64 9.29 -4.60
N VAL A 82 2.98 8.93 -5.85
CA VAL A 82 2.18 9.27 -7.04
C VAL A 82 0.73 8.84 -6.87
N GLY A 83 0.52 7.57 -6.52
CA GLY A 83 -0.81 7.03 -6.30
C GLY A 83 -1.59 7.76 -5.20
N GLN A 84 -0.93 8.17 -4.11
CA GLN A 84 -1.56 8.94 -3.02
C GLN A 84 -1.97 10.34 -3.46
N CYS A 85 -1.11 11.06 -4.18
CA CYS A 85 -1.42 12.40 -4.69
C CYS A 85 -2.64 12.36 -5.63
N ILE A 86 -2.65 11.45 -6.60
CA ILE A 86 -3.76 11.30 -7.55
C ILE A 86 -5.05 10.87 -6.83
N ASN A 87 -4.94 9.94 -5.89
CA ASN A 87 -6.10 9.46 -5.13
C ASN A 87 -6.79 10.59 -4.36
N GLN A 88 -6.05 11.44 -3.67
CA GLN A 88 -6.61 12.58 -2.95
C GLN A 88 -7.11 13.67 -3.89
N ALA A 89 -6.44 13.92 -5.03
CA ALA A 89 -6.88 14.89 -6.02
C ALA A 89 -8.22 14.47 -6.69
N CYS A 90 -8.35 13.17 -7.03
CA CYS A 90 -9.60 12.65 -7.62
C CYS A 90 -10.71 12.46 -6.59
N GLY A 91 -10.37 12.24 -5.31
CA GLY A 91 -11.28 11.89 -4.23
C GLY A 91 -11.71 13.05 -3.34
N VAL A 92 -11.56 14.30 -3.79
CA VAL A 92 -11.87 15.49 -2.95
C VAL A 92 -13.33 15.50 -2.48
N GLY A 93 -14.26 15.07 -3.35
CA GLY A 93 -15.68 15.06 -3.02
C GLY A 93 -15.98 14.10 -1.86
N GLU A 94 -15.52 12.87 -1.98
CA GLU A 94 -15.67 11.82 -0.98
C GLU A 94 -14.93 12.18 0.31
N ASP A 95 -13.72 12.71 0.17
CA ASP A 95 -12.88 13.09 1.32
C ASP A 95 -13.45 14.29 2.11
N ARG A 96 -14.22 15.19 1.49
CA ARG A 96 -14.94 16.23 2.21
C ARG A 96 -15.95 15.66 3.22
N ILE A 97 -16.48 14.48 2.95
CA ILE A 97 -17.41 13.79 3.84
C ILE A 97 -16.64 12.89 4.81
N ASN A 98 -15.82 11.99 4.26
CA ASN A 98 -15.17 10.94 5.04
C ASN A 98 -13.95 11.44 5.82
N LYS A 99 -13.18 12.40 5.24
CA LYS A 99 -11.86 12.83 5.75
C LYS A 99 -11.61 14.32 5.53
N PRO A 100 -12.46 15.24 6.06
CA PRO A 100 -12.38 16.69 5.80
C PRO A 100 -11.07 17.34 6.24
N TYR A 101 -10.32 16.68 7.12
CA TYR A 101 -9.03 17.14 7.64
C TYR A 101 -7.86 16.97 6.65
N ARG A 102 -8.01 16.21 5.57
CA ARG A 102 -6.95 16.00 4.57
C ARG A 102 -6.53 17.31 3.89
N PRO A 103 -5.29 17.42 3.37
CA PRO A 103 -4.76 18.66 2.81
C PRO A 103 -5.64 19.31 1.75
N ILE A 104 -6.19 18.53 0.81
CA ILE A 104 -6.99 19.08 -0.30
C ILE A 104 -8.40 19.48 0.17
N PRO A 105 -9.20 18.63 0.84
CA PRO A 105 -10.51 19.02 1.35
C PRO A 105 -10.49 20.21 2.29
N SER A 106 -9.42 20.37 3.06
CA SER A 106 -9.23 21.51 3.99
C SER A 106 -8.69 22.79 3.32
N GLY A 107 -8.45 22.76 1.99
CA GLY A 107 -7.98 23.93 1.22
C GLY A 107 -6.50 24.29 1.42
N ARG A 108 -5.71 23.42 2.05
CA ARG A 108 -4.27 23.68 2.29
C ARG A 108 -3.41 23.39 1.05
N ILE A 109 -3.81 22.47 0.21
CA ILE A 109 -3.20 22.15 -1.08
C ILE A 109 -4.32 22.17 -2.12
N SER A 110 -4.04 22.74 -3.29
CA SER A 110 -4.97 22.71 -4.40
C SER A 110 -4.93 21.36 -5.15
N VAL A 111 -5.95 21.07 -5.94
CA VAL A 111 -6.01 19.87 -6.78
C VAL A 111 -4.89 19.91 -7.83
N GLU A 112 -4.63 21.08 -8.39
CA GLU A 112 -3.59 21.31 -9.41
C GLU A 112 -2.20 21.06 -8.84
N GLU A 113 -1.93 21.51 -7.61
CA GLU A 113 -0.66 21.23 -6.93
C GLU A 113 -0.46 19.75 -6.67
N ALA A 114 -1.52 19.04 -6.28
CA ALA A 114 -1.46 17.59 -6.09
C ALA A 114 -1.16 16.83 -7.40
N TYR A 115 -1.78 17.25 -8.52
CA TYR A 115 -1.47 16.68 -9.84
C TYR A 115 -0.06 17.07 -10.30
N GLY A 116 0.37 18.31 -10.08
CA GLY A 116 1.72 18.76 -10.40
C GLY A 116 2.79 17.95 -9.68
N LEU A 117 2.60 17.70 -8.37
CA LEU A 117 3.49 16.83 -7.60
C LEU A 117 3.45 15.39 -8.13
N ALA A 118 2.27 14.83 -8.40
CA ALA A 118 2.14 13.49 -8.95
C ALA A 118 2.88 13.33 -10.28
N PHE A 119 2.75 14.32 -11.17
CA PHE A 119 3.46 14.34 -12.46
C PHE A 119 4.99 14.36 -12.27
N LEU A 120 5.49 15.27 -11.42
CA LEU A 120 6.92 15.35 -11.10
C LEU A 120 7.46 14.04 -10.52
N LEU A 121 6.75 13.46 -9.54
CA LEU A 121 7.14 12.19 -8.93
C LEU A 121 7.10 11.03 -9.94
N THR A 122 6.18 11.06 -10.91
CA THR A 122 6.11 10.07 -11.99
C THR A 122 7.37 10.13 -12.85
N LEU A 123 7.77 11.33 -13.30
CA LEU A 123 8.98 11.51 -14.10
C LEU A 123 10.23 11.05 -13.35
N ILE A 124 10.35 11.44 -12.08
CA ILE A 124 11.48 11.03 -11.23
C ILE A 124 11.49 9.49 -11.06
N SER A 125 10.34 8.86 -10.81
CA SER A 125 10.25 7.41 -10.64
C SER A 125 10.66 6.65 -11.91
N LEU A 126 10.21 7.10 -13.08
CA LEU A 126 10.60 6.52 -14.37
C LEU A 126 12.10 6.68 -14.62
N TRP A 127 12.62 7.91 -14.48
CA TRP A 127 14.05 8.16 -14.63
C TRP A 127 14.87 7.25 -13.72
N ARG A 128 14.56 7.20 -12.42
CA ARG A 128 15.23 6.33 -11.46
C ARG A 128 15.09 4.85 -11.80
N GLY A 129 13.91 4.43 -12.26
CA GLY A 129 13.69 3.06 -12.67
C GLY A 129 14.61 2.63 -13.81
N PHE A 130 14.70 3.44 -14.86
CA PHE A 130 15.54 3.16 -16.03
C PHE A 130 17.04 3.35 -15.77
N THR A 131 17.47 4.08 -14.72
CA THR A 131 18.89 4.15 -14.32
C THR A 131 19.38 2.87 -13.64
N VAL A 132 18.49 2.07 -13.04
CA VAL A 132 18.85 0.74 -12.49
C VAL A 132 19.00 -0.27 -13.63
N SER A 133 17.95 -0.48 -14.39
CA SER A 133 17.96 -1.34 -15.59
C SER A 133 16.72 -1.08 -16.45
N VAL A 134 16.77 -1.48 -17.71
CA VAL A 134 15.59 -1.42 -18.60
C VAL A 134 14.46 -2.28 -18.05
N THR A 135 14.77 -3.48 -17.55
CA THR A 135 13.78 -4.40 -16.97
C THR A 135 13.09 -3.79 -15.76
N PHE A 136 13.85 -3.25 -14.81
CA PHE A 136 13.29 -2.61 -13.63
C PHE A 136 12.46 -1.35 -14.01
N GLY A 137 12.95 -0.53 -14.95
CA GLY A 137 12.22 0.62 -15.46
C GLY A 137 10.87 0.28 -16.08
N LEU A 138 10.80 -0.83 -16.83
CA LEU A 138 9.54 -1.33 -17.38
C LEU A 138 8.57 -1.77 -16.27
N TRP A 139 9.04 -2.46 -15.24
CA TRP A 139 8.20 -2.86 -14.10
C TRP A 139 7.76 -1.66 -13.23
N ILE A 140 8.60 -0.64 -13.09
CA ILE A 140 8.21 0.65 -12.50
C ILE A 140 7.10 1.30 -13.33
N THR A 141 7.17 1.24 -14.66
CA THR A 141 6.10 1.74 -15.54
C THR A 141 4.80 0.99 -15.31
N VAL A 142 4.85 -0.33 -15.13
CA VAL A 142 3.66 -1.14 -14.81
C VAL A 142 3.06 -0.74 -13.46
N ILE A 143 3.85 -0.57 -12.41
CA ILE A 143 3.35 -0.12 -11.09
C ILE A 143 2.72 1.27 -11.18
N LEU A 144 3.36 2.21 -11.90
CA LEU A 144 2.81 3.54 -12.13
C LEU A 144 1.49 3.50 -12.91
N PHE A 145 1.37 2.62 -13.91
CA PHE A 145 0.12 2.39 -14.61
C PHE A 145 -1.01 2.01 -13.62
N PHE A 146 -0.76 1.06 -12.74
CA PHE A 146 -1.73 0.68 -11.71
C PHE A 146 -2.05 1.83 -10.74
N ALA A 147 -1.04 2.60 -10.31
CA ALA A 147 -1.22 3.74 -9.40
C ALA A 147 -2.08 4.86 -10.01
N VAL A 148 -1.83 5.19 -11.29
CA VAL A 148 -2.52 6.24 -12.03
C VAL A 148 -3.95 5.83 -12.38
N PHE A 149 -4.13 4.69 -13.03
CA PHE A 149 -5.41 4.26 -13.58
C PHE A 149 -6.37 3.62 -12.55
N TYR A 150 -5.91 3.40 -11.33
CA TYR A 150 -6.81 3.17 -10.20
C TYR A 150 -7.82 4.31 -10.04
N ASN A 151 -7.36 5.57 -10.27
CA ASN A 151 -8.14 6.78 -10.04
C ASN A 151 -8.64 7.45 -11.32
N LEU A 152 -7.85 7.40 -12.41
CA LEU A 152 -8.11 8.13 -13.65
C LEU A 152 -8.81 7.28 -14.71
N LYS A 153 -9.51 7.96 -15.64
CA LYS A 153 -10.02 7.31 -16.86
C LYS A 153 -8.85 6.81 -17.72
N PRO A 154 -9.03 5.75 -18.53
CA PRO A 154 -10.32 5.11 -18.84
C PRO A 154 -10.80 4.10 -17.78
N PHE A 155 -9.93 3.57 -16.90
CA PHE A 155 -10.28 2.46 -16.02
C PHE A 155 -11.03 2.89 -14.77
N GLN A 156 -10.54 3.89 -14.02
CA GLN A 156 -11.11 4.32 -12.73
C GLN A 156 -11.46 3.12 -11.82
N ALA A 157 -10.51 2.18 -11.69
CA ALA A 157 -10.71 0.87 -11.07
C ALA A 157 -11.37 0.97 -9.67
N ARG A 158 -11.11 2.05 -8.94
CA ARG A 158 -11.70 2.31 -7.61
C ARG A 158 -13.22 2.35 -7.57
N LYS A 159 -13.89 2.63 -8.73
CA LYS A 159 -15.35 2.78 -8.79
C LYS A 159 -16.12 1.47 -8.83
N TYR A 160 -15.46 0.36 -9.13
CA TYR A 160 -16.13 -0.90 -9.40
C TYR A 160 -15.67 -1.97 -8.41
N VAL A 161 -16.60 -2.60 -7.69
CA VAL A 161 -16.33 -3.53 -6.59
C VAL A 161 -15.21 -4.52 -6.90
N TRP A 162 -15.43 -5.37 -7.90
CA TRP A 162 -14.52 -6.47 -8.21
C TRP A 162 -13.24 -5.99 -8.90
N ILE A 163 -13.35 -4.97 -9.75
CA ILE A 163 -12.18 -4.37 -10.39
C ILE A 163 -11.29 -3.70 -9.34
N ASN A 164 -11.87 -2.98 -8.37
CA ASN A 164 -11.14 -2.39 -7.25
C ASN A 164 -10.36 -3.47 -6.47
N LEU A 165 -11.03 -4.55 -6.10
CA LEU A 165 -10.38 -5.64 -5.35
C LEU A 165 -9.24 -6.28 -6.13
N LEU A 166 -9.48 -6.69 -7.37
CA LEU A 166 -8.46 -7.31 -8.22
C LEU A 166 -7.31 -6.35 -8.51
N TRP A 167 -7.61 -5.08 -8.84
CA TRP A 167 -6.60 -4.06 -9.13
C TRP A 167 -5.65 -3.85 -7.97
N MET A 168 -6.21 -3.72 -6.76
CA MET A 168 -5.43 -3.54 -5.55
C MET A 168 -4.65 -4.81 -5.18
N SER A 169 -5.23 -5.99 -5.38
CA SER A 169 -4.56 -7.26 -5.11
C SER A 169 -3.38 -7.49 -6.06
N VAL A 170 -3.52 -7.14 -7.33
CA VAL A 170 -2.41 -7.18 -8.29
C VAL A 170 -1.34 -6.16 -7.90
N SER A 171 -1.72 -4.89 -7.73
CA SER A 171 -0.75 -3.81 -7.55
C SER A 171 -0.06 -3.78 -6.19
N ARG A 172 -0.71 -4.27 -5.13
CA ARG A 172 -0.18 -4.24 -3.76
C ARG A 172 0.20 -5.62 -3.21
N GLY A 173 -0.35 -6.69 -3.79
CA GLY A 173 -0.02 -8.07 -3.39
C GLY A 173 1.00 -8.69 -4.34
N LEU A 174 0.61 -8.91 -5.59
CA LEU A 174 1.41 -9.68 -6.55
C LEU A 174 2.64 -8.92 -7.05
N LEU A 175 2.42 -7.76 -7.68
CA LEU A 175 3.47 -7.03 -8.38
C LEU A 175 4.65 -6.56 -7.52
N PRO A 176 4.50 -6.17 -6.25
CA PRO A 176 5.63 -5.74 -5.44
C PRO A 176 6.77 -6.77 -5.38
N PHE A 177 6.47 -8.06 -5.31
CA PHE A 177 7.48 -9.13 -5.34
C PHE A 177 8.21 -9.19 -6.68
N VAL A 178 7.47 -9.10 -7.78
CA VAL A 178 8.02 -9.15 -9.14
C VAL A 178 8.88 -7.92 -9.44
N VAL A 179 8.42 -6.73 -9.03
CA VAL A 179 9.14 -5.47 -9.22
C VAL A 179 10.48 -5.48 -8.49
N ILE A 180 10.51 -5.92 -7.24
CA ILE A 180 11.78 -6.03 -6.49
C ILE A 180 12.72 -7.03 -7.15
N TRP A 181 12.20 -8.21 -7.56
CA TRP A 181 13.01 -9.20 -8.27
C TRP A 181 13.66 -8.62 -9.52
N SER A 182 12.90 -7.84 -10.29
CA SER A 182 13.36 -7.25 -11.55
C SER A 182 14.53 -6.25 -11.41
N ALA A 183 14.78 -5.75 -10.20
CA ALA A 183 15.91 -4.87 -9.95
C ALA A 183 17.26 -5.63 -9.87
N PHE A 184 17.23 -6.89 -9.41
CA PHE A 184 18.43 -7.66 -9.09
C PHE A 184 18.54 -8.98 -9.85
N ARG A 185 17.40 -9.57 -10.23
CA ARG A 185 17.29 -10.87 -10.91
C ARG A 185 16.21 -10.84 -11.98
N SER A 186 16.00 -11.97 -12.66
CA SER A 186 14.93 -12.09 -13.64
C SER A 186 13.54 -12.05 -12.99
N PRO A 187 12.65 -11.12 -13.39
CA PRO A 187 11.27 -11.09 -12.89
C PRO A 187 10.44 -12.30 -13.32
N PHE A 188 10.94 -13.12 -14.24
CA PHE A 188 10.28 -14.32 -14.74
C PHE A 188 10.66 -15.60 -13.97
N GLU A 189 11.54 -15.48 -12.94
CA GLU A 189 11.73 -16.56 -11.99
C GLU A 189 10.40 -16.90 -11.30
N LEU A 190 10.18 -18.18 -11.00
CA LEU A 190 8.90 -18.63 -10.44
C LEU A 190 8.63 -18.09 -9.03
N LYS A 191 9.66 -17.96 -8.19
CA LYS A 191 9.54 -17.62 -6.78
C LYS A 191 8.79 -16.31 -6.49
N PRO A 192 9.09 -15.15 -7.12
CA PRO A 192 8.33 -13.92 -6.85
C PRO A 192 6.85 -14.04 -7.21
N TRP A 193 6.48 -14.84 -8.20
CA TRP A 193 5.07 -15.08 -8.57
C TRP A 193 4.36 -15.96 -7.55
N LEU A 194 5.00 -17.00 -7.03
CA LEU A 194 4.44 -17.85 -5.98
C LEU A 194 4.18 -17.04 -4.70
N LEU A 195 5.18 -16.33 -4.20
CA LEU A 195 5.05 -15.50 -3.00
C LEU A 195 4.07 -14.35 -3.23
N GLY A 196 4.14 -13.71 -4.38
CA GLY A 196 3.22 -12.64 -4.77
C GLY A 196 1.76 -13.12 -4.87
N SER A 197 1.50 -14.36 -5.29
CA SER A 197 0.13 -14.91 -5.33
C SER A 197 -0.48 -15.11 -3.94
N ILE A 198 0.33 -15.49 -2.95
CA ILE A 198 -0.10 -15.57 -1.54
C ILE A 198 -0.47 -14.17 -1.04
N ALA A 199 0.39 -13.18 -1.30
CA ALA A 199 0.14 -11.79 -0.94
C ALA A 199 -1.05 -11.18 -1.69
N PHE A 200 -1.25 -11.57 -2.96
CA PHE A 200 -2.44 -11.20 -3.73
C PHE A 200 -3.73 -11.61 -3.04
N LEU A 201 -3.83 -12.88 -2.61
CA LEU A 201 -5.01 -13.39 -1.93
C LEU A 201 -5.19 -12.74 -0.55
N TRP A 202 -4.10 -12.44 0.14
CA TRP A 202 -4.13 -11.69 1.39
C TRP A 202 -4.73 -10.30 1.19
N VAL A 203 -4.23 -9.54 0.22
CA VAL A 203 -4.75 -8.21 -0.10
C VAL A 203 -6.20 -8.28 -0.56
N PHE A 204 -6.56 -9.26 -1.40
CA PHE A 204 -7.91 -9.47 -1.89
C PHE A 204 -8.92 -9.64 -0.74
N ALA A 205 -8.55 -10.38 0.29
CA ALA A 205 -9.40 -10.62 1.44
C ALA A 205 -9.52 -9.39 2.36
N PHE A 206 -8.41 -8.69 2.64
CA PHE A 206 -8.36 -7.62 3.64
C PHE A 206 -8.54 -6.21 3.09
N GLN A 207 -8.41 -5.99 1.78
CA GLN A 207 -8.62 -4.69 1.14
C GLN A 207 -9.96 -4.03 1.49
N PRO A 208 -11.09 -4.76 1.58
CA PRO A 208 -12.39 -4.15 1.90
C PRO A 208 -12.47 -3.55 3.30
N THR A 209 -11.56 -3.89 4.21
CA THR A 209 -11.56 -3.35 5.58
C THR A 209 -11.48 -1.84 5.60
N LYS A 210 -10.70 -1.25 4.69
CA LYS A 210 -10.54 0.21 4.59
C LYS A 210 -11.82 0.91 4.09
N ASP A 211 -12.64 0.21 3.32
CA ASP A 211 -13.82 0.78 2.68
C ASP A 211 -15.00 0.87 3.66
N ILE A 212 -14.95 0.12 4.77
CA ILE A 212 -16.02 0.11 5.79
C ILE A 212 -16.20 1.50 6.43
N THR A 213 -15.13 2.27 6.58
CA THR A 213 -15.21 3.61 7.17
C THR A 213 -15.55 4.70 6.15
N ASP A 214 -15.53 4.37 4.86
CA ASP A 214 -15.69 5.32 3.77
C ASP A 214 -17.08 5.24 3.09
N VAL A 215 -17.99 4.44 3.63
CA VAL A 215 -19.31 4.10 3.02
C VAL A 215 -20.16 5.33 2.66
N GLU A 216 -20.18 6.35 3.53
CA GLU A 216 -21.05 7.51 3.34
C GLU A 216 -20.62 8.35 2.12
N GLY A 217 -19.36 8.72 2.06
CA GLY A 217 -18.82 9.48 0.93
C GLY A 217 -18.83 8.66 -0.36
N ASP A 218 -18.39 7.39 -0.29
CA ASP A 218 -18.35 6.50 -1.45
C ASP A 218 -19.74 6.36 -2.10
N ARG A 219 -20.78 6.14 -1.29
CA ARG A 219 -22.17 6.04 -1.77
C ARG A 219 -22.63 7.31 -2.46
N LYS A 220 -22.35 8.47 -1.87
CA LYS A 220 -22.77 9.76 -2.40
C LYS A 220 -22.13 10.09 -3.75
N PHE A 221 -20.89 9.64 -3.96
CA PHE A 221 -20.12 9.89 -5.19
C PHE A 221 -20.11 8.71 -6.17
N GLY A 222 -20.97 7.71 -5.94
CA GLY A 222 -21.17 6.60 -6.88
C GLY A 222 -20.00 5.60 -6.93
N ILE A 223 -19.18 5.54 -5.87
CA ILE A 223 -18.10 4.56 -5.73
C ILE A 223 -18.72 3.28 -5.16
N ARG A 224 -18.64 2.21 -5.94
CA ARG A 224 -19.27 0.93 -5.61
C ARG A 224 -18.27 0.01 -4.95
N THR A 225 -17.97 0.25 -3.66
CA THR A 225 -17.16 -0.65 -2.84
C THR A 225 -18.01 -1.79 -2.25
N LEU A 226 -17.36 -2.84 -1.72
CA LEU A 226 -18.07 -3.98 -1.13
C LEU A 226 -19.10 -3.54 -0.07
N PRO A 227 -18.73 -2.71 0.94
CA PRO A 227 -19.68 -2.29 1.96
C PRO A 227 -20.77 -1.36 1.43
N VAL A 228 -20.52 -0.60 0.35
CA VAL A 228 -21.55 0.23 -0.29
C VAL A 228 -22.61 -0.62 -0.99
N VAL A 229 -22.19 -1.69 -1.69
CA VAL A 229 -23.07 -2.53 -2.52
C VAL A 229 -23.75 -3.61 -1.70
N TYR A 230 -23.02 -4.31 -0.84
CA TYR A 230 -23.52 -5.47 -0.11
C TYR A 230 -23.79 -5.23 1.38
N GLY A 231 -23.38 -4.07 1.90
CA GLY A 231 -23.50 -3.72 3.31
C GLY A 231 -22.30 -4.18 4.14
N VAL A 232 -22.13 -3.56 5.32
CA VAL A 232 -20.97 -3.76 6.21
C VAL A 232 -20.88 -5.20 6.73
N GLU A 233 -22.01 -5.78 7.15
CA GLU A 233 -21.98 -7.14 7.74
C GLU A 233 -21.62 -8.22 6.72
N LYS A 234 -22.13 -8.11 5.48
CA LYS A 234 -21.71 -9.04 4.41
C LYS A 234 -20.24 -8.83 4.03
N THR A 235 -19.74 -7.60 4.11
CA THR A 235 -18.32 -7.31 3.89
C THR A 235 -17.44 -7.94 4.98
N LYS A 236 -17.83 -7.88 6.24
CA LYS A 236 -17.14 -8.58 7.33
C LYS A 236 -17.13 -10.09 7.11
N SER A 237 -18.29 -10.65 6.72
CA SER A 237 -18.40 -12.08 6.39
C SER A 237 -17.50 -12.45 5.22
N PHE A 238 -17.43 -11.62 4.16
CA PHE A 238 -16.50 -11.80 3.05
C PHE A 238 -15.05 -11.87 3.55
N ILE A 239 -14.60 -10.88 4.35
CA ILE A 239 -13.24 -10.84 4.90
C ILE A 239 -12.96 -12.11 5.70
N LYS A 240 -13.88 -12.52 6.57
CA LYS A 240 -13.74 -13.71 7.40
C LYS A 240 -13.50 -14.99 6.59
N TRP A 241 -14.26 -15.20 5.53
CA TRP A 241 -14.15 -16.40 4.70
C TRP A 241 -12.99 -16.33 3.71
N PHE A 242 -12.84 -15.23 3.01
CA PHE A 242 -11.82 -15.10 1.97
C PHE A 242 -10.39 -14.99 2.53
N SER A 243 -10.22 -14.58 3.78
CA SER A 243 -8.91 -14.54 4.44
C SER A 243 -8.29 -15.92 4.71
N ILE A 244 -9.02 -17.01 4.44
CA ILE A 244 -8.50 -18.38 4.46
C ILE A 244 -7.77 -18.71 3.14
N LEU A 245 -8.14 -18.07 2.04
CA LEU A 245 -7.63 -18.39 0.71
C LEU A 245 -6.10 -18.32 0.57
N PRO A 246 -5.34 -17.42 1.22
CA PRO A 246 -3.87 -17.38 1.10
C PRO A 246 -3.18 -18.67 1.51
N PHE A 247 -3.79 -19.46 2.40
CA PHE A 247 -3.21 -20.71 2.89
C PHE A 247 -3.34 -21.86 1.90
N LEU A 248 -4.32 -21.83 1.02
CA LEU A 248 -4.53 -22.89 0.02
C LEU A 248 -3.36 -23.00 -0.98
N PRO A 249 -2.97 -21.96 -1.73
CA PRO A 249 -1.83 -22.06 -2.62
C PRO A 249 -0.53 -22.34 -1.87
N LEU A 250 -0.34 -21.82 -0.65
CA LEU A 250 0.83 -22.13 0.16
C LEU A 250 1.01 -23.64 0.36
N VAL A 251 -0.04 -24.33 0.80
CA VAL A 251 0.00 -25.79 1.02
C VAL A 251 0.22 -26.52 -0.31
N LEU A 252 -0.48 -26.13 -1.37
CA LEU A 252 -0.32 -26.73 -2.70
C LEU A 252 1.10 -26.55 -3.26
N TYR A 253 1.69 -25.36 -3.12
CA TYR A 253 3.05 -25.10 -3.59
C TYR A 253 4.09 -25.97 -2.88
N ILE A 254 3.93 -26.18 -1.58
CA ILE A 254 4.80 -27.08 -0.83
C ILE A 254 4.56 -28.55 -1.22
N GLN A 255 3.32 -28.96 -1.36
CA GLN A 255 2.96 -30.34 -1.76
C GLN A 255 3.53 -30.70 -3.14
N PHE A 256 3.54 -29.75 -4.07
CA PHE A 256 4.10 -29.95 -5.42
C PHE A 256 5.61 -29.64 -5.51
N GLY A 257 6.28 -29.39 -4.39
CA GLY A 257 7.71 -29.09 -4.35
C GLY A 257 8.12 -27.75 -5.00
N LEU A 258 7.16 -26.86 -5.23
CA LEU A 258 7.41 -25.51 -5.79
C LEU A 258 7.99 -24.55 -4.74
N LEU A 259 7.65 -24.77 -3.47
CA LEU A 259 8.25 -24.14 -2.30
C LEU A 259 8.76 -25.22 -1.35
N SER A 260 9.86 -24.95 -0.67
CA SER A 260 10.43 -25.87 0.32
C SER A 260 9.56 -25.94 1.58
N LEU A 261 9.70 -27.03 2.35
CA LEU A 261 8.91 -27.28 3.57
C LEU A 261 8.92 -26.15 4.60
N PRO A 262 10.07 -25.45 4.85
CA PRO A 262 10.10 -24.32 5.79
C PRO A 262 9.12 -23.19 5.48
N TYR A 263 8.65 -23.05 4.24
CA TYR A 263 7.59 -22.06 3.91
C TYR A 263 6.26 -22.30 4.65
N LEU A 264 6.08 -23.45 5.32
CA LEU A 264 4.97 -23.65 6.27
C LEU A 264 4.96 -22.62 7.40
N LEU A 265 6.10 -21.96 7.69
CA LEU A 265 6.15 -20.84 8.63
C LEU A 265 5.15 -19.73 8.27
N LEU A 266 4.79 -19.57 7.00
CA LEU A 266 3.76 -18.61 6.56
C LEU A 266 2.36 -18.94 7.12
N LEU A 267 2.12 -20.14 7.66
CA LEU A 267 0.88 -20.46 8.38
C LEU A 267 0.66 -19.55 9.59
N ASN A 268 1.74 -18.94 10.14
CA ASN A 268 1.62 -17.95 11.22
C ASN A 268 0.83 -16.68 10.80
N LEU A 269 0.61 -16.46 9.50
CA LEU A 269 -0.34 -15.44 9.03
C LEU A 269 -1.75 -15.66 9.60
N ALA A 270 -2.09 -16.89 10.00
CA ALA A 270 -3.35 -17.19 10.67
C ALA A 270 -3.52 -16.39 11.97
N ILE A 271 -2.44 -16.13 12.72
CA ILE A 271 -2.47 -15.33 13.94
C ILE A 271 -2.91 -13.89 13.62
N ILE A 272 -2.31 -13.27 12.59
CA ILE A 272 -2.67 -11.92 12.17
C ILE A 272 -4.12 -11.88 11.66
N ARG A 273 -4.54 -12.93 10.94
CA ARG A 273 -5.93 -13.09 10.50
C ARG A 273 -6.89 -13.06 11.69
N GLU A 274 -6.66 -13.88 12.73
CA GLU A 274 -7.53 -13.94 13.89
C GLU A 274 -7.57 -12.62 14.67
N ILE A 275 -6.41 -11.97 14.87
CA ILE A 275 -6.33 -10.63 15.49
C ILE A 275 -7.18 -9.62 14.71
N GLY A 276 -7.11 -9.65 13.38
CA GLY A 276 -7.90 -8.78 12.54
C GLY A 276 -9.40 -9.01 12.64
N ILE A 277 -9.84 -10.25 12.59
CA ILE A 277 -11.25 -10.61 12.71
C ILE A 277 -11.76 -10.21 14.11
N TRP A 278 -10.98 -10.52 15.17
CA TRP A 278 -11.33 -10.13 16.54
C TRP A 278 -11.44 -8.59 16.66
N GLY A 279 -10.52 -7.83 16.06
CA GLY A 279 -10.55 -6.37 16.06
C GLY A 279 -11.79 -5.80 15.38
N PHE A 280 -12.29 -6.44 14.31
CA PHE A 280 -13.55 -6.06 13.67
C PHE A 280 -14.75 -6.27 14.57
N ASP A 281 -14.83 -7.44 15.22
CA ASP A 281 -15.95 -7.78 16.10
C ASP A 281 -16.02 -6.83 17.30
N LYS A 282 -14.87 -6.43 17.84
CA LYS A 282 -14.76 -5.47 18.95
C LYS A 282 -14.74 -4.00 18.53
N ARG A 283 -14.79 -3.71 17.22
CA ARG A 283 -14.72 -2.35 16.65
C ARG A 283 -13.45 -1.58 17.05
N ILE A 284 -12.37 -2.30 17.35
CA ILE A 284 -11.08 -1.70 17.72
C ILE A 284 -10.39 -1.19 16.45
N GLY A 285 -9.92 0.05 16.46
CA GLY A 285 -9.14 0.62 15.38
C GLY A 285 -9.89 0.78 14.03
N VAL A 286 -11.22 0.71 14.04
CA VAL A 286 -12.04 0.89 12.81
C VAL A 286 -12.04 2.34 12.35
N THR A 287 -11.70 3.29 13.23
CA THR A 287 -11.56 4.70 12.86
C THR A 287 -10.34 4.88 11.93
N GLU A 288 -10.57 5.54 10.81
CA GLU A 288 -9.54 5.96 9.83
C GLU A 288 -8.72 4.81 9.19
N ASN A 289 -9.30 3.63 9.09
CA ASN A 289 -8.64 2.46 8.49
C ASN A 289 -7.37 1.99 9.22
N THR A 290 -7.13 2.42 10.47
CA THR A 290 -5.91 2.09 11.21
C THR A 290 -5.72 0.58 11.32
N LEU A 291 -6.77 -0.17 11.66
CA LEU A 291 -6.68 -1.62 11.77
C LEU A 291 -6.29 -2.26 10.43
N SER A 292 -6.90 -1.85 9.32
CA SER A 292 -6.59 -2.44 8.01
C SER A 292 -5.15 -2.17 7.58
N TRP A 293 -4.61 -0.98 7.88
CA TRP A 293 -3.22 -0.66 7.59
C TRP A 293 -2.25 -1.46 8.45
N VAL A 294 -2.50 -1.55 9.74
CA VAL A 294 -1.68 -2.35 10.66
C VAL A 294 -1.65 -3.80 10.22
N MET A 295 -2.81 -4.38 9.93
CA MET A 295 -2.90 -5.77 9.46
C MET A 295 -2.18 -5.99 8.13
N PHE A 296 -2.32 -5.04 7.19
CA PHE A 296 -1.64 -5.10 5.91
C PHE A 296 -0.11 -5.11 6.10
N TYR A 297 0.43 -4.19 6.91
CA TYR A 297 1.88 -4.11 7.13
C TYR A 297 2.41 -5.30 7.93
N LEU A 298 1.71 -5.74 8.96
CA LEU A 298 2.11 -6.92 9.72
C LEU A 298 2.06 -8.19 8.84
N GLY A 299 1.00 -8.37 8.06
CA GLY A 299 0.89 -9.49 7.13
C GLY A 299 1.99 -9.48 6.08
N LEU A 300 2.23 -8.34 5.46
CA LEU A 300 3.28 -8.18 4.46
C LEU A 300 4.68 -8.43 5.06
N SER A 301 4.98 -7.82 6.22
CA SER A 301 6.25 -8.02 6.92
C SER A 301 6.45 -9.48 7.29
N LEU A 302 5.41 -10.15 7.75
CA LEU A 302 5.47 -11.55 8.13
C LEU A 302 5.70 -12.45 6.91
N ILE A 303 5.05 -12.18 5.77
CA ILE A 303 5.30 -12.92 4.52
C ILE A 303 6.79 -12.81 4.15
N PHE A 304 7.34 -11.62 4.12
CA PHE A 304 8.75 -11.44 3.75
C PHE A 304 9.71 -12.03 4.77
N MET A 305 9.50 -11.77 6.06
CA MET A 305 10.37 -12.26 7.14
C MET A 305 10.38 -13.79 7.20
N LEU A 306 9.22 -14.43 7.17
CA LEU A 306 9.12 -15.89 7.22
C LEU A 306 9.62 -16.54 5.94
N SER A 307 9.43 -15.91 4.78
CA SER A 307 10.03 -16.37 3.53
C SER A 307 11.55 -16.31 3.57
N TRP A 308 12.12 -15.25 4.16
CA TRP A 308 13.57 -15.16 4.35
C TRP A 308 14.09 -16.26 5.28
N VAL A 309 13.44 -16.47 6.43
CA VAL A 309 13.80 -17.57 7.37
C VAL A 309 13.72 -18.92 6.66
N ALA A 310 12.70 -19.16 5.85
CA ALA A 310 12.56 -20.39 5.07
C ALA A 310 13.66 -20.61 4.02
N GLU A 311 14.37 -19.57 3.60
CA GLU A 311 15.52 -19.68 2.69
C GLU A 311 16.84 -19.97 3.42
N VAL A 312 16.91 -19.66 4.72
CA VAL A 312 18.12 -19.88 5.56
C VAL A 312 18.13 -21.26 6.21
N ILE A 313 16.94 -21.81 6.54
CA ILE A 313 16.77 -23.17 7.08
C ILE A 313 16.84 -24.20 5.96
#